data_fcd0075a418d0197e9efac3378e1bd5b
#
_entry.id   fcd0075a418d0197e9efac3378e1bd5b
#
_cell.length_a   1.000
_cell.length_b   1.000
_cell.length_c   1.000
_cell.angle_alpha   90.00
_cell.angle_beta   90.00
_cell.angle_gamma   90.00
#
_symmetry.space_group_name_H-M   'P 1'
#
loop_
_entity.id
_entity.type
_entity.pdbx_description
1 polymer ?
#
loop_
_entity_poly.entity_id
_entity_poly.type
_entity_poly.pdbx_seq_one_letter_code
_entity_poly.pdbx_strand_id
1 'polypeptide(L)'
;IDEGDSITLTVTTNNVSSDPNVILPKIPDFKVVSGPNQSSSTNIQFINGKMTKSATTTLIWTLIPIKIGQLNIPAISIKLGKETYTSAPITITVNKRGSNQDISVSKFFLEAEINNDTPFRGEQVTLIYTLYTQVDVTSFDEELPKFKGFWTEEIFSPKNLTLREVQKNGVRYYAATIKKLALFPTKSGEIIIDPMVAVIGIQEKQRRN
;
A
#
# COMPACT_ATOMS: atom_id res chain seq x y z
N ILE A 1 11.30 3.90 -10.25
CA ILE A 1 10.25 2.90 -9.98
C ILE A 1 9.61 2.48 -11.30
N ASP A 2 8.93 1.35 -11.31
CA ASP A 2 8.24 0.84 -12.49
C ASP A 2 6.73 1.09 -12.41
N GLU A 3 6.07 1.04 -13.57
CA GLU A 3 4.61 1.13 -13.67
C GLU A 3 3.93 0.06 -12.80
N GLY A 4 3.01 0.49 -11.95
CA GLY A 4 2.30 -0.36 -11.00
C GLY A 4 2.97 -0.50 -9.64
N ASP A 5 4.18 0.02 -9.44
CA ASP A 5 4.79 0.06 -8.11
C ASP A 5 4.11 1.10 -7.23
N SER A 6 3.99 0.81 -5.94
CA SER A 6 3.56 1.79 -4.96
C SER A 6 4.74 2.54 -4.37
N ILE A 7 4.51 3.79 -3.99
CA ILE A 7 5.46 4.62 -3.24
C ILE A 7 4.84 5.06 -1.93
N THR A 8 5.69 5.25 -0.95
CA THR A 8 5.31 5.78 0.36
C THR A 8 5.72 7.24 0.46
N LEU A 9 4.73 8.13 0.64
CA LEU A 9 4.95 9.54 0.95
C LEU A 9 4.89 9.72 2.45
N THR A 10 6.01 10.12 3.06
CA THR A 10 6.10 10.31 4.51
C THR A 10 6.34 11.78 4.85
N VAL A 11 5.53 12.31 5.75
CA VAL A 11 5.72 13.65 6.33
C VAL A 11 6.00 13.48 7.82
N THR A 12 7.20 13.88 8.26
CA THR A 12 7.60 13.81 9.66
C THR A 12 7.81 15.21 10.22
N THR A 13 7.20 15.47 11.38
CA THR A 13 7.36 16.70 12.13
C THR A 13 8.00 16.41 13.48
N ASN A 14 9.04 17.19 13.85
CA ASN A 14 9.77 16.99 15.10
C ASN A 14 9.55 18.20 16.02
N ASN A 15 9.55 17.98 17.32
CA ASN A 15 9.48 18.97 18.39
C ASN A 15 8.23 19.89 18.33
N VAL A 16 7.09 19.31 17.93
CA VAL A 16 5.84 20.05 17.86
C VAL A 16 4.98 19.80 19.08
N SER A 17 4.41 20.89 19.61
CA SER A 17 3.45 20.87 20.72
C SER A 17 2.00 20.75 20.26
N SER A 18 1.75 20.74 18.95
CA SER A 18 0.42 20.62 18.34
C SER A 18 0.45 19.59 17.21
N ASP A 19 -0.67 18.91 17.00
CA ASP A 19 -0.81 17.99 15.89
C ASP A 19 -0.63 18.71 14.54
N PRO A 20 0.17 18.17 13.61
CA PRO A 20 0.38 18.75 12.31
C PRO A 20 -0.90 18.63 11.46
N ASN A 21 -1.34 19.74 10.91
CA ASN A 21 -2.35 19.74 9.86
C ASN A 21 -1.65 19.76 8.50
N VAL A 22 -1.65 18.63 7.82
CA VAL A 22 -1.03 18.46 6.50
C VAL A 22 -2.12 18.43 5.44
N ILE A 23 -2.05 19.40 4.53
CA ILE A 23 -2.94 19.45 3.37
C ILE A 23 -2.18 18.87 2.20
N LEU A 24 -2.53 17.63 1.82
CA LEU A 24 -1.99 17.02 0.62
C LEU A 24 -2.49 17.80 -0.62
N PRO A 25 -1.60 18.35 -1.47
CA PRO A 25 -2.02 19.04 -2.69
C PRO A 25 -2.68 18.06 -3.66
N LYS A 26 -3.34 18.57 -4.70
CA LYS A 26 -3.78 17.72 -5.80
C LYS A 26 -2.55 17.13 -6.48
N ILE A 27 -2.47 15.81 -6.54
CA ILE A 27 -1.41 15.04 -7.19
C ILE A 27 -2.00 14.23 -8.36
N PRO A 28 -2.30 14.89 -9.50
CA PRO A 28 -3.07 14.30 -10.58
C PRO A 28 -2.39 13.10 -11.24
N ASP A 29 -1.07 12.96 -11.04
CA ASP A 29 -0.25 11.91 -11.62
C ASP A 29 -0.21 10.63 -10.76
N PHE A 30 -0.84 10.67 -9.58
CA PHE A 30 -0.85 9.57 -8.62
C PHE A 30 -2.26 9.32 -8.10
N LYS A 31 -2.59 8.06 -7.86
CA LYS A 31 -3.75 7.63 -7.08
C LYS A 31 -3.31 7.48 -5.62
N VAL A 32 -3.95 8.18 -4.70
CA VAL A 32 -3.79 7.94 -3.26
C VAL A 32 -4.59 6.68 -2.93
N VAL A 33 -3.92 5.63 -2.51
CA VAL A 33 -4.56 4.34 -2.21
C VAL A 33 -4.78 4.13 -0.73
N SER A 34 -3.95 4.76 0.12
CA SER A 34 -4.10 4.72 1.58
C SER A 34 -3.52 5.99 2.22
N GLY A 35 -4.01 6.34 3.40
CA GLY A 35 -3.49 7.43 4.21
C GLY A 35 -4.42 8.64 4.34
N PRO A 36 -4.06 9.58 5.25
CA PRO A 36 -2.87 9.51 6.08
C PRO A 36 -3.00 8.51 7.22
N ASN A 37 -2.01 7.63 7.37
CA ASN A 37 -1.81 6.85 8.59
C ASN A 37 -0.91 7.66 9.52
N GLN A 38 -1.39 7.97 10.72
CA GLN A 38 -0.67 8.80 11.68
C GLN A 38 -0.05 7.96 12.80
N SER A 39 1.23 8.22 13.07
CA SER A 39 1.94 7.71 14.24
C SER A 39 2.55 8.86 15.01
N SER A 40 2.40 8.87 16.34
CA SER A 40 2.97 9.90 17.22
C SER A 40 3.81 9.27 18.32
N SER A 41 4.99 9.80 18.55
CA SER A 41 5.89 9.42 19.63
C SER A 41 6.27 10.62 20.47
N THR A 42 6.26 10.47 21.79
CA THR A 42 6.70 11.52 22.74
C THR A 42 7.85 10.99 23.56
N ASN A 43 8.94 11.73 23.57
CA ASN A 43 10.11 11.45 24.42
C ASN A 43 10.22 12.56 25.48
N ILE A 44 10.33 12.17 26.75
CA ILE A 44 10.53 13.07 27.89
C ILE A 44 11.87 12.72 28.52
N GLN A 45 12.76 13.70 28.61
CA GLN A 45 14.07 13.57 29.23
C GLN A 45 14.20 14.54 30.42
N PHE A 46 14.78 14.04 31.51
CA PHE A 46 15.16 14.84 32.67
C PHE A 46 16.68 14.91 32.78
N ILE A 47 17.26 16.08 32.54
CA ILE A 47 18.71 16.29 32.63
C ILE A 47 18.93 17.50 33.52
N ASN A 48 19.69 17.27 34.62
CA ASN A 48 20.04 18.33 35.60
C ASN A 48 18.83 19.11 36.12
N GLY A 49 17.72 18.43 36.44
CA GLY A 49 16.52 19.04 36.97
C GLY A 49 15.67 19.77 35.92
N LYS A 50 16.08 19.80 34.66
CA LYS A 50 15.28 20.34 33.52
C LYS A 50 14.59 19.23 32.76
N MET A 51 13.30 19.38 32.57
CA MET A 51 12.49 18.49 31.73
C MET A 51 12.51 18.99 30.29
N THR A 52 12.92 18.12 29.38
CA THR A 52 12.79 18.36 27.93
C THR A 52 11.79 17.38 27.36
N LYS A 53 10.79 17.88 26.64
CA LYS A 53 9.79 17.06 25.94
C LYS A 53 9.98 17.27 24.45
N SER A 54 10.15 16.19 23.70
CA SER A 54 10.12 16.19 22.25
C SER A 54 9.00 15.27 21.75
N ALA A 55 8.23 15.74 20.79
CA ALA A 55 7.19 14.96 20.13
C ALA A 55 7.48 14.87 18.65
N THR A 56 7.33 13.68 18.09
CA THR A 56 7.45 13.42 16.65
C THR A 56 6.12 12.88 16.16
N THR A 57 5.58 13.48 15.12
CA THR A 57 4.40 12.96 14.42
C THR A 57 4.76 12.64 12.98
N THR A 58 4.42 11.45 12.56
CA THR A 58 4.65 10.93 11.20
C THR A 58 3.31 10.63 10.55
N LEU A 59 3.11 11.17 9.36
CA LEU A 59 1.95 10.91 8.49
C LEU A 59 2.43 10.18 7.24
N ILE A 60 1.76 9.09 6.89
CA ILE A 60 2.16 8.21 5.80
C ILE A 60 1.00 8.04 4.83
N TRP A 61 1.26 8.25 3.54
CA TRP A 61 0.35 7.93 2.43
C TRP A 61 1.01 6.91 1.52
N THR A 62 0.21 6.03 0.95
CA THR A 62 0.62 5.14 -0.14
C THR A 62 0.03 5.66 -1.44
N LEU A 63 0.87 5.83 -2.44
CA LEU A 63 0.54 6.38 -3.74
C LEU A 63 0.91 5.38 -4.84
N ILE A 64 0.09 5.30 -5.89
CA ILE A 64 0.40 4.54 -7.11
C ILE A 64 0.43 5.51 -8.28
N PRO A 65 1.51 5.53 -9.10
CA PRO A 65 1.56 6.35 -10.30
C PRO A 65 0.52 5.85 -11.32
N ILE A 66 -0.18 6.78 -11.98
CA ILE A 66 -1.19 6.44 -12.98
C ILE A 66 -0.70 6.59 -14.42
N LYS A 67 0.56 6.99 -14.61
CA LYS A 67 1.23 7.12 -15.90
C LYS A 67 2.74 6.94 -15.76
N ILE A 68 3.40 6.64 -16.88
CA ILE A 68 4.86 6.54 -16.99
C ILE A 68 5.49 7.91 -17.28
N GLY A 69 6.79 8.04 -17.04
CA GLY A 69 7.58 9.25 -17.27
C GLY A 69 7.98 9.96 -15.99
N GLN A 70 8.36 11.22 -16.11
CA GLN A 70 8.67 12.06 -14.96
C GLN A 70 7.38 12.63 -14.37
N LEU A 71 7.08 12.24 -13.15
CA LEU A 71 5.91 12.66 -12.40
C LEU A 71 6.33 13.56 -11.25
N ASN A 72 5.48 14.52 -10.89
CA ASN A 72 5.80 15.50 -9.87
C ASN A 72 4.76 15.48 -8.74
N ILE A 73 5.24 15.38 -7.50
CA ILE A 73 4.46 15.67 -6.31
C ILE A 73 4.75 17.12 -5.94
N PRO A 74 3.76 18.03 -6.00
CA PRO A 74 3.95 19.43 -5.66
C PRO A 74 4.40 19.62 -4.21
N ALA A 75 4.90 20.80 -3.90
CA ALA A 75 5.25 21.19 -2.55
C ALA A 75 4.07 20.97 -1.58
N ILE A 76 4.33 20.35 -0.44
CA ILE A 76 3.34 20.00 0.59
C ILE A 76 3.38 21.08 1.67
N SER A 77 2.24 21.65 2.00
CA SER A 77 2.11 22.62 3.08
C SER A 77 1.71 21.94 4.38
N ILE A 78 2.46 22.25 5.43
CA ILE A 78 2.27 21.71 6.79
C ILE A 78 2.01 22.88 7.73
N LYS A 79 0.83 22.91 8.33
CA LYS A 79 0.49 23.92 9.32
C LYS A 79 0.72 23.38 10.73
N LEU A 80 1.59 24.06 11.48
CA LEU A 80 1.94 23.75 12.87
C LEU A 80 1.56 24.94 13.75
N GLY A 81 0.42 24.86 14.40
CA GLY A 81 -0.12 25.98 15.16
C GLY A 81 -0.39 27.21 14.27
N LYS A 82 0.37 28.29 14.46
CA LYS A 82 0.27 29.51 13.66
C LYS A 82 1.25 29.58 12.49
N GLU A 83 2.20 28.67 12.43
CA GLU A 83 3.25 28.65 11.41
C GLU A 83 2.91 27.67 10.28
N THR A 84 3.35 28.01 9.06
CA THR A 84 3.19 27.16 7.88
C THR A 84 4.55 26.88 7.28
N TYR A 85 4.84 25.62 7.11
CA TYR A 85 6.05 25.10 6.45
C TYR A 85 5.67 24.51 5.11
N THR A 86 6.58 24.61 4.14
CA THR A 86 6.35 24.10 2.78
C THR A 86 7.56 23.29 2.35
N SER A 87 7.32 22.05 1.88
CA SER A 87 8.37 21.19 1.36
C SER A 87 8.83 21.63 -0.03
N ALA A 88 10.00 21.15 -0.47
CA ALA A 88 10.32 21.14 -1.89
C ALA A 88 9.40 20.18 -2.65
N PRO A 89 9.15 20.40 -3.95
CA PRO A 89 8.49 19.41 -4.80
C PRO A 89 9.37 18.17 -4.98
N ILE A 90 8.74 17.02 -5.22
CA ILE A 90 9.43 15.72 -5.41
C ILE A 90 9.18 15.24 -6.83
N THR A 91 10.24 14.98 -7.58
CA THR A 91 10.15 14.38 -8.92
C THR A 91 10.43 12.88 -8.83
N ILE A 92 9.58 12.08 -9.45
CA ILE A 92 9.68 10.62 -9.49
C ILE A 92 9.67 10.17 -10.94
N THR A 93 10.67 9.37 -11.33
CA THR A 93 10.70 8.75 -12.66
C THR A 93 10.02 7.38 -12.59
N VAL A 94 8.98 7.22 -13.39
CA VAL A 94 8.24 5.97 -13.55
C VAL A 94 8.56 5.39 -14.92
N ASN A 95 9.16 4.23 -14.94
CA ASN A 95 9.51 3.51 -16.16
C ASN A 95 8.35 2.62 -16.59
N LYS A 96 8.25 2.37 -17.89
CA LYS A 96 7.37 1.33 -18.39
C LYS A 96 7.89 -0.02 -17.90
N ARG A 97 7.03 -0.83 -17.30
CA ARG A 97 7.40 -2.19 -16.93
C ARG A 97 7.72 -2.97 -18.20
N GLY A 98 9.00 -3.33 -18.37
CA GLY A 98 9.47 -4.06 -19.55
C GLY A 98 8.88 -5.46 -19.60
N SER A 99 8.43 -5.90 -20.79
CA SER A 99 7.97 -7.28 -21.02
C SER A 99 9.08 -8.32 -20.99
N ASN A 100 10.35 -7.89 -20.80
CA ASN A 100 11.56 -8.74 -20.86
C ASN A 100 12.65 -8.25 -19.91
N GLN A 101 12.31 -7.78 -18.72
CA GLN A 101 13.35 -7.71 -17.69
C GLN A 101 13.27 -8.97 -16.85
N ASP A 102 14.47 -9.54 -16.60
CA ASP A 102 14.70 -10.47 -15.51
C ASP A 102 13.74 -10.12 -14.38
N ILE A 103 12.87 -11.05 -14.07
CA ILE A 103 11.99 -10.96 -12.92
C ILE A 103 12.96 -10.72 -11.77
N SER A 104 13.20 -9.44 -11.41
CA SER A 104 13.77 -9.16 -10.11
C SER A 104 12.75 -9.78 -9.18
N VAL A 105 13.07 -10.98 -8.70
CA VAL A 105 12.19 -11.85 -7.96
C VAL A 105 11.70 -11.02 -6.80
N SER A 106 10.50 -10.44 -6.95
CA SER A 106 9.93 -9.63 -5.89
C SER A 106 9.89 -10.51 -4.66
N LYS A 107 10.52 -10.07 -3.58
CA LYS A 107 10.56 -10.84 -2.33
C LYS A 107 9.14 -11.15 -1.81
N PHE A 108 8.16 -10.39 -2.24
CA PHE A 108 6.74 -10.63 -1.98
C PHE A 108 5.87 -9.91 -3.02
N PHE A 109 4.70 -10.46 -3.31
CA PHE A 109 3.68 -9.85 -4.17
C PHE A 109 2.29 -10.42 -3.87
N LEU A 110 1.27 -9.70 -4.30
CA LEU A 110 -0.11 -10.16 -4.28
C LEU A 110 -0.54 -10.54 -5.68
N GLU A 111 -1.33 -11.60 -5.77
CA GLU A 111 -1.99 -12.03 -6.99
C GLU A 111 -3.49 -12.10 -6.76
N ALA A 112 -4.24 -11.61 -7.74
CA ALA A 112 -5.68 -11.70 -7.80
C ALA A 112 -6.07 -12.61 -8.95
N GLU A 113 -6.84 -13.65 -8.66
CA GLU A 113 -7.29 -14.62 -9.66
C GLU A 113 -8.82 -14.71 -9.62
N ILE A 114 -9.45 -14.79 -10.78
CA ILE A 114 -10.87 -15.07 -10.93
C ILE A 114 -11.08 -16.40 -11.66
N ASN A 115 -12.12 -17.13 -11.29
CA ASN A 115 -12.42 -18.43 -11.90
C ASN A 115 -13.14 -18.33 -13.26
N ASN A 116 -13.77 -17.19 -13.57
CA ASN A 116 -14.48 -16.95 -14.82
C ASN A 116 -14.42 -15.46 -15.16
N ASP A 117 -13.87 -15.09 -16.31
CA ASP A 117 -13.71 -13.71 -16.79
C ASP A 117 -14.85 -13.27 -17.73
N THR A 118 -15.75 -14.19 -18.11
CA THR A 118 -16.89 -13.95 -18.99
C THR A 118 -18.21 -14.44 -18.38
N PRO A 119 -18.54 -14.07 -17.14
CA PRO A 119 -19.74 -14.54 -16.46
C PRO A 119 -21.00 -13.90 -17.02
N PHE A 120 -22.12 -14.60 -16.91
CA PHE A 120 -23.43 -14.00 -17.11
C PHE A 120 -23.78 -13.06 -15.96
N ARG A 121 -24.68 -12.11 -16.21
CA ARG A 121 -25.21 -11.24 -15.17
C ARG A 121 -25.87 -12.07 -14.06
N GLY A 122 -25.46 -11.85 -12.81
CA GLY A 122 -25.92 -12.58 -11.64
C GLY A 122 -25.26 -13.94 -11.42
N GLU A 123 -24.36 -14.37 -12.31
CA GLU A 123 -23.55 -15.58 -12.10
C GLU A 123 -22.46 -15.31 -11.08
N GLN A 124 -22.17 -16.29 -10.23
CA GLN A 124 -21.09 -16.16 -9.24
C GLN A 124 -19.73 -16.28 -9.88
N VAL A 125 -18.89 -15.26 -9.67
CA VAL A 125 -17.44 -15.31 -9.91
C VAL A 125 -16.72 -15.35 -8.57
N THR A 126 -15.75 -16.24 -8.44
CA THR A 126 -14.90 -16.31 -7.25
C THR A 126 -13.60 -15.55 -7.51
N LEU A 127 -13.38 -14.49 -6.73
CA LEU A 127 -12.12 -13.74 -6.70
C LEU A 127 -11.28 -14.21 -5.52
N ILE A 128 -10.03 -14.59 -5.79
CA ILE A 128 -9.09 -15.08 -4.79
C ILE A 128 -7.87 -14.16 -4.78
N TYR A 129 -7.54 -13.64 -3.60
CA TYR A 129 -6.28 -12.94 -3.36
C TYR A 129 -5.29 -13.86 -2.66
N THR A 130 -4.09 -13.98 -3.22
CA THR A 130 -3.00 -14.80 -2.68
C THR A 130 -1.76 -13.94 -2.48
N LEU A 131 -1.22 -13.98 -1.26
CA LEU A 131 0.10 -13.42 -0.96
C LEU A 131 1.17 -14.46 -1.25
N TYR A 132 2.20 -14.07 -1.99
CA TYR A 132 3.44 -14.82 -2.19
C TYR A 132 4.58 -14.08 -1.50
N THR A 133 5.40 -14.77 -0.72
CA THR A 133 6.51 -14.14 0.01
C THR A 133 7.73 -15.04 0.13
N GLN A 134 8.93 -14.45 0.11
CA GLN A 134 10.21 -15.08 0.42
C GLN A 134 10.79 -14.59 1.76
N VAL A 135 10.09 -13.68 2.44
CA VAL A 135 10.51 -13.07 3.70
C VAL A 135 9.47 -13.31 4.78
N ASP A 136 9.89 -13.20 6.04
CA ASP A 136 8.99 -13.35 7.16
C ASP A 136 8.03 -12.15 7.22
N VAL A 137 6.72 -12.40 7.15
CA VAL A 137 5.67 -11.38 7.26
C VAL A 137 5.28 -11.24 8.73
N THR A 138 5.39 -10.04 9.27
CA THR A 138 5.09 -9.73 10.67
C THR A 138 3.72 -9.09 10.87
N SER A 139 3.22 -8.40 9.86
CA SER A 139 1.87 -7.82 9.84
C SER A 139 1.34 -7.77 8.42
N PHE A 140 0.03 -7.79 8.30
CA PHE A 140 -0.68 -7.67 7.04
C PHE A 140 -1.93 -6.84 7.27
N ASP A 141 -2.11 -5.78 6.50
CA ASP A 141 -3.30 -4.94 6.48
C ASP A 141 -3.74 -4.74 5.03
N GLU A 142 -5.04 -4.72 4.78
CA GLU A 142 -5.60 -4.69 3.43
C GLU A 142 -6.72 -3.67 3.28
N GLU A 143 -6.76 -3.04 2.13
CA GLU A 143 -7.87 -2.20 1.69
C GLU A 143 -8.44 -2.76 0.40
N LEU A 144 -9.68 -3.23 0.46
CA LEU A 144 -10.38 -3.76 -0.70
C LEU A 144 -10.86 -2.63 -1.61
N PRO A 145 -10.86 -2.83 -2.94
CA PRO A 145 -11.44 -1.88 -3.86
C PRO A 145 -12.96 -1.81 -3.70
N LYS A 146 -13.54 -0.73 -4.19
CA LYS A 146 -14.99 -0.64 -4.36
C LYS A 146 -15.38 -1.46 -5.59
N PHE A 147 -15.97 -2.63 -5.41
CA PHE A 147 -16.40 -3.52 -6.50
C PHE A 147 -17.60 -2.97 -7.27
N LYS A 148 -17.39 -1.84 -7.98
CA LYS A 148 -18.44 -1.17 -8.76
C LYS A 148 -18.97 -2.09 -9.85
N GLY A 149 -20.30 -2.33 -9.87
CA GLY A 149 -20.95 -3.23 -10.83
C GLY A 149 -21.03 -4.67 -10.38
N PHE A 150 -20.61 -4.97 -9.16
CA PHE A 150 -20.79 -6.26 -8.51
C PHE A 150 -21.56 -6.11 -7.20
N TRP A 151 -22.38 -7.09 -6.89
CA TRP A 151 -22.74 -7.42 -5.52
C TRP A 151 -21.70 -8.41 -5.02
N THR A 152 -21.27 -8.27 -3.74
CA THR A 152 -20.13 -9.02 -3.20
C THR A 152 -20.46 -9.69 -1.90
N GLU A 153 -19.96 -10.91 -1.70
CA GLU A 153 -19.98 -11.63 -0.41
C GLU A 153 -18.57 -12.11 -0.08
N GLU A 154 -18.20 -12.03 1.19
CA GLU A 154 -16.95 -12.60 1.69
C GLU A 154 -17.12 -14.10 1.96
N ILE A 155 -16.32 -14.93 1.25
CA ILE A 155 -16.31 -16.39 1.43
C ILE A 155 -15.26 -16.79 2.47
N PHE A 156 -14.11 -16.10 2.46
CA PHE A 156 -12.96 -16.46 3.29
C PHE A 156 -12.12 -15.23 3.62
N SER A 157 -11.83 -15.05 4.92
CA SER A 157 -10.98 -13.99 5.45
C SER A 157 -10.32 -14.50 6.75
N PRO A 158 -9.12 -15.09 6.66
CA PRO A 158 -8.50 -15.72 7.82
C PRO A 158 -7.92 -14.66 8.75
N LYS A 159 -8.06 -14.86 10.06
CA LYS A 159 -7.41 -14.01 11.08
C LYS A 159 -5.89 -14.21 11.12
N ASN A 160 -5.43 -15.42 10.78
CA ASN A 160 -4.00 -15.76 10.71
C ASN A 160 -3.70 -16.39 9.36
N LEU A 161 -2.60 -15.95 8.74
CA LEU A 161 -2.15 -16.48 7.46
C LEU A 161 -1.51 -17.85 7.65
N THR A 162 -1.98 -18.83 6.90
CA THR A 162 -1.34 -20.15 6.81
C THR A 162 -0.49 -20.20 5.55
N LEU A 163 0.81 -20.09 5.74
CA LEU A 163 1.79 -20.12 4.65
C LEU A 163 2.09 -21.57 4.24
N ARG A 164 2.13 -21.83 2.95
CA ARG A 164 2.56 -23.09 2.35
C ARG A 164 3.65 -22.84 1.32
N GLU A 165 4.64 -23.73 1.25
CA GLU A 165 5.69 -23.63 0.24
C GLU A 165 5.12 -23.94 -1.14
N VAL A 166 5.41 -23.09 -2.12
CA VAL A 166 5.02 -23.24 -3.52
C VAL A 166 6.16 -22.84 -4.44
N GLN A 167 6.14 -23.37 -5.66
CA GLN A 167 7.05 -22.94 -6.72
C GLN A 167 6.24 -22.20 -7.78
N LYS A 168 6.63 -20.95 -8.09
CA LYS A 168 6.02 -20.14 -9.13
C LYS A 168 7.11 -19.59 -10.05
N ASN A 169 6.97 -19.86 -11.36
CA ASN A 169 7.95 -19.47 -12.39
C ASN A 169 9.40 -19.92 -12.07
N GLY A 170 9.55 -21.11 -11.49
CA GLY A 170 10.87 -21.63 -11.10
C GLY A 170 11.41 -21.09 -9.78
N VAL A 171 10.71 -20.16 -9.14
CA VAL A 171 11.12 -19.52 -7.89
C VAL A 171 10.28 -20.06 -6.73
N ARG A 172 10.95 -20.31 -5.59
CA ARG A 172 10.31 -20.78 -4.37
C ARG A 172 9.75 -19.61 -3.56
N TYR A 173 8.47 -19.73 -3.18
CA TYR A 173 7.76 -18.79 -2.31
C TYR A 173 7.01 -19.52 -1.21
N TYR A 174 6.64 -18.79 -0.17
CA TYR A 174 5.56 -19.17 0.73
C TYR A 174 4.30 -18.42 0.29
N ALA A 175 3.19 -19.14 0.11
CA ALA A 175 1.94 -18.58 -0.34
C ALA A 175 0.84 -18.77 0.70
N ALA A 176 0.01 -17.75 0.87
CA ALA A 176 -1.21 -17.81 1.68
C ALA A 176 -2.37 -17.15 0.93
N THR A 177 -3.52 -17.81 0.92
CA THR A 177 -4.77 -17.17 0.53
C THR A 177 -5.16 -16.20 1.64
N ILE A 178 -5.26 -14.93 1.30
CA ILE A 178 -5.59 -13.87 2.24
C ILE A 178 -7.07 -13.51 2.21
N LYS A 179 -7.72 -13.68 1.05
CA LYS A 179 -9.16 -13.41 0.91
C LYS A 179 -9.78 -14.17 -0.26
N LYS A 180 -11.04 -14.58 -0.10
CA LYS A 180 -11.91 -15.05 -1.19
C LYS A 180 -13.23 -14.31 -1.14
N LEU A 181 -13.67 -13.82 -2.28
CA LEU A 181 -14.93 -13.11 -2.45
C LEU A 181 -15.77 -13.78 -3.52
N ALA A 182 -17.07 -13.88 -3.29
CA ALA A 182 -18.04 -14.13 -4.34
C ALA A 182 -18.46 -12.78 -4.92
N LEU A 183 -18.33 -12.65 -6.22
CA LEU A 183 -18.73 -11.47 -6.99
C LEU A 183 -19.88 -11.86 -7.90
N PHE A 184 -20.94 -11.05 -7.94
CA PHE A 184 -22.11 -11.25 -8.81
C PHE A 184 -22.29 -10.02 -9.67
N PRO A 185 -21.99 -10.08 -11.00
CA PRO A 185 -22.17 -8.93 -11.91
C PRO A 185 -23.63 -8.43 -11.90
N THR A 186 -23.82 -7.14 -11.66
CA THR A 186 -25.16 -6.51 -11.63
C THR A 186 -25.54 -5.87 -12.96
N LYS A 187 -24.60 -5.75 -13.89
CA LYS A 187 -24.77 -5.17 -15.23
C LYS A 187 -24.05 -6.02 -16.28
N SER A 188 -24.42 -5.81 -17.55
CA SER A 188 -23.72 -6.42 -18.69
C SER A 188 -22.61 -5.49 -19.20
N GLY A 189 -21.67 -6.04 -19.98
CA GLY A 189 -20.53 -5.34 -20.54
C GLY A 189 -19.28 -5.50 -19.69
N GLU A 190 -18.23 -4.79 -20.07
CA GLU A 190 -16.94 -4.84 -19.35
C GLU A 190 -17.07 -4.20 -17.97
N ILE A 191 -16.60 -4.91 -16.96
CA ILE A 191 -16.53 -4.44 -15.57
C ILE A 191 -15.11 -4.61 -15.08
N ILE A 192 -14.47 -3.51 -14.70
CA ILE A 192 -13.11 -3.50 -14.20
C ILE A 192 -13.14 -3.61 -12.68
N ILE A 193 -12.35 -4.54 -12.14
CA ILE A 193 -12.07 -4.65 -10.70
C ILE A 193 -10.81 -3.84 -10.43
N ASP A 194 -10.94 -2.79 -9.62
CA ASP A 194 -9.81 -1.98 -9.19
C ASP A 194 -8.84 -2.84 -8.34
N PRO A 195 -7.52 -2.53 -8.33
CA PRO A 195 -6.56 -3.27 -7.53
C PRO A 195 -6.84 -3.15 -6.02
N MET A 196 -6.60 -4.24 -5.29
CA MET A 196 -6.52 -4.25 -3.84
C MET A 196 -5.20 -3.63 -3.40
N VAL A 197 -5.20 -2.92 -2.29
CA VAL A 197 -4.00 -2.39 -1.65
C VAL A 197 -3.73 -3.18 -0.38
N ALA A 198 -2.47 -3.56 -0.18
CA ALA A 198 -2.05 -4.18 1.08
C ALA A 198 -0.78 -3.52 1.62
N VAL A 199 -0.72 -3.39 2.93
CA VAL A 199 0.47 -2.98 3.68
C VAL A 199 1.01 -4.20 4.40
N ILE A 200 2.27 -4.54 4.10
CA ILE A 200 2.92 -5.74 4.63
C ILE A 200 4.11 -5.32 5.48
N GLY A 201 4.08 -5.67 6.76
CA GLY A 201 5.26 -5.60 7.62
C GLY A 201 6.15 -6.82 7.37
N ILE A 202 7.43 -6.59 7.12
CA ILE A 202 8.42 -7.65 6.90
C ILE A 202 9.54 -7.54 7.91
N GLN A 203 10.13 -8.69 8.28
CA GLN A 203 11.35 -8.76 9.06
C GLN A 203 12.50 -9.15 8.13
N GLU A 204 13.46 -8.23 7.91
CA GLU A 204 14.70 -8.57 7.24
C GLU A 204 15.66 -9.23 8.23
N LYS A 205 16.07 -10.46 7.94
CA LYS A 205 17.15 -11.11 8.67
C LYS A 205 18.46 -10.38 8.35
N GLN A 206 18.98 -9.59 9.31
CA GLN A 206 20.34 -9.07 9.19
C GLN A 206 21.29 -10.27 9.09
N ARG A 207 22.00 -10.41 7.97
CA ARG A 207 23.15 -11.31 7.88
C ARG A 207 24.18 -10.81 8.90
N ARG A 208 24.35 -11.55 10.00
CA ARG A 208 25.54 -11.39 10.85
C ARG A 208 26.74 -11.82 9.99
N ASN A 209 27.57 -10.84 9.65
CA ASN A 209 28.93 -11.11 9.17
C ASN A 209 29.75 -11.68 10.33
#